data_a3d12f9c09c930240b787cf7d2e234fe
#
_entry.id   a3d12f9c09c930240b787cf7d2e234fe
#
_cell.length_a   1.000
_cell.length_b   1.000
_cell.length_c   1.000
_cell.angle_alpha   90.00
_cell.angle_beta   90.00
_cell.angle_gamma   90.00
#
_symmetry.space_group_name_H-M   'P 1'
#
loop_
_entity.id
_entity.type
_entity.pdbx_description
1 polymer ?
#
loop_
_entity_poly.entity_id
_entity_poly.type
_entity_poly.pdbx_seq_one_letter_code
_entity_poly.pdbx_strand_id
1 'polypeptide(L)'
;MLPVIIAGAGPVGLALALALSRHGVPSVVLDGSDEGVVRRAARTCVLPPDVAHWARLPGLVEETTTWTGWRTTVRGKVVEEAVFTEERSPIHLPQHALEEALWRAVGRTGLVELLSPARLVDLEQHESGVTAHLKETPAGDSPSRRGSHLVGCDGARSTVRKLLGVAFPGRTAVERYAVAALRGGVPDTGEAALHRALPAPRRTGGARAEPPEVLVRPLAGGTVRLDWPLPPEENPVTPDALLERVERTLVGLNDGELPPHELLDTGVYACHQRLARWWRSGRVLLAGDAAHLVGALGTQQVAEGLRDVDNLAWKLAADRRPGGAEGLLESYAEERRGAVGARLRAVDQALPVIRGRGGRGGRLTGRGRLTLPADAHLGRGALGEPGRYAIPGQRDRTAEGGPLLGNPVTDVAVTALDGERGRLVDRLGGPLLLVLTAPGARVWDARHWLSAGLMPDLAGAVAALPLPAELLVTDAYPGAPAHTLLVVRPDGRLAAALPGADRRALERCVGDLTDLPVG
;
A
#
# COMPACT_ATOMS: atom_id res chain seq x y z
N MET A 1 22.46 0.19 19.91
CA MET A 1 22.36 0.78 18.56
C MET A 1 21.38 1.95 18.60
N LEU A 2 21.64 3.05 17.86
CA LEU A 2 20.71 4.18 17.78
C LEU A 2 19.39 3.74 17.11
N PRO A 3 18.20 4.22 17.56
CA PRO A 3 16.92 3.88 16.93
C PRO A 3 16.78 4.54 15.55
N VAL A 4 15.79 4.10 14.76
CA VAL A 4 15.31 4.84 13.60
C VAL A 4 14.28 5.86 14.07
N ILE A 5 14.42 7.11 13.66
CA ILE A 5 13.44 8.16 13.96
C ILE A 5 12.39 8.17 12.85
N ILE A 6 11.11 8.18 13.21
CA ILE A 6 9.97 8.24 12.30
C ILE A 6 9.18 9.49 12.63
N ALA A 7 9.09 10.43 11.71
CA ALA A 7 8.28 11.64 11.89
C ALA A 7 6.87 11.40 11.33
N GLY A 8 5.88 11.39 12.22
CA GLY A 8 4.46 11.16 11.93
C GLY A 8 3.95 9.78 12.40
N ALA A 9 2.90 9.77 13.23
CA ALA A 9 2.19 8.57 13.70
C ALA A 9 0.90 8.28 12.92
N GLY A 10 0.85 8.65 11.65
CA GLY A 10 -0.19 8.20 10.73
C GLY A 10 0.02 6.73 10.32
N PRO A 11 -0.86 6.17 9.46
CA PRO A 11 -0.84 4.74 9.12
C PRO A 11 0.51 4.27 8.55
N VAL A 12 1.20 5.12 7.77
CA VAL A 12 2.51 4.78 7.18
C VAL A 12 3.62 4.75 8.23
N GLY A 13 3.68 5.76 9.12
CA GLY A 13 4.71 5.80 10.16
C GLY A 13 4.56 4.70 11.20
N LEU A 14 3.33 4.41 11.65
CA LEU A 14 3.05 3.31 12.57
C LEU A 14 3.34 1.95 11.93
N ALA A 15 2.95 1.76 10.66
CA ALA A 15 3.26 0.54 9.93
C ALA A 15 4.79 0.35 9.78
N LEU A 16 5.53 1.44 9.50
CA LEU A 16 7.00 1.37 9.42
C LEU A 16 7.62 1.00 10.78
N ALA A 17 7.16 1.59 11.87
CA ALA A 17 7.62 1.23 13.21
C ALA A 17 7.36 -0.24 13.54
N LEU A 18 6.17 -0.76 13.21
CA LEU A 18 5.81 -2.16 13.38
C LEU A 18 6.65 -3.09 12.49
N ALA A 19 6.87 -2.73 11.22
CA ALA A 19 7.70 -3.52 10.31
C ALA A 19 9.17 -3.56 10.76
N LEU A 20 9.74 -2.43 11.20
CA LEU A 20 11.08 -2.37 11.78
C LEU A 20 11.21 -3.25 13.02
N SER A 21 10.19 -3.27 13.88
CA SER A 21 10.20 -4.11 15.08
C SER A 21 10.24 -5.61 14.75
N ARG A 22 9.59 -6.05 13.66
CA ARG A 22 9.66 -7.44 13.16
C ARG A 22 11.09 -7.82 12.73
N HIS A 23 11.88 -6.85 12.31
CA HIS A 23 13.31 -7.00 11.99
C HIS A 23 14.23 -6.76 13.21
N GLY A 24 13.68 -6.58 14.43
CA GLY A 24 14.46 -6.32 15.64
C GLY A 24 15.08 -4.91 15.69
N VAL A 25 14.59 -3.97 14.89
CA VAL A 25 15.11 -2.60 14.82
C VAL A 25 14.30 -1.68 15.74
N PRO A 26 14.92 -1.07 16.77
CA PRO A 26 14.24 -0.09 17.62
C PRO A 26 13.95 1.20 16.85
N SER A 27 12.81 1.82 17.15
CA SER A 27 12.42 3.09 16.54
C SER A 27 11.79 4.07 17.54
N VAL A 28 11.85 5.37 17.20
CA VAL A 28 11.18 6.45 17.92
C VAL A 28 10.24 7.13 16.95
N VAL A 29 8.94 7.09 17.24
CA VAL A 29 7.91 7.76 16.45
C VAL A 29 7.59 9.10 17.08
N LEU A 30 7.69 10.17 16.30
CA LEU A 30 7.41 11.55 16.68
C LEU A 30 6.10 12.01 16.04
N ASP A 31 5.12 12.42 16.83
CA ASP A 31 3.87 12.99 16.29
C ASP A 31 3.56 14.35 16.94
N GLY A 32 3.24 15.31 16.10
CA GLY A 32 2.91 16.66 16.56
C GLY A 32 1.47 16.84 17.04
N SER A 33 0.64 15.82 16.94
CA SER A 33 -0.74 15.82 17.41
C SER A 33 -0.82 15.41 18.87
N ASP A 34 -1.68 16.05 19.62
CA ASP A 34 -2.05 15.72 21.01
C ASP A 34 -3.42 15.03 21.10
N GLU A 35 -4.15 14.98 19.99
CA GLU A 35 -5.53 14.46 19.94
C GLU A 35 -5.63 12.93 19.76
N GLY A 36 -4.49 12.24 19.54
CA GLY A 36 -4.50 10.80 19.22
C GLY A 36 -5.13 10.51 17.85
N VAL A 37 -5.76 9.35 17.72
CA VAL A 37 -6.43 8.95 16.46
C VAL A 37 -7.78 9.63 16.31
N VAL A 38 -7.90 10.51 15.31
CA VAL A 38 -9.17 11.19 15.00
C VAL A 38 -10.10 10.26 14.23
N ARG A 39 -11.24 9.91 14.83
CA ARG A 39 -12.25 9.05 14.22
C ARG A 39 -13.09 9.81 13.21
N ARG A 40 -12.95 9.46 11.93
CA ARG A 40 -13.72 10.00 10.81
C ARG A 40 -14.26 8.83 9.99
N ALA A 41 -15.57 8.56 10.09
CA ALA A 41 -16.20 7.43 9.41
C ALA A 41 -16.12 7.55 7.87
N ALA A 42 -16.17 8.77 7.35
CA ALA A 42 -16.02 9.02 5.92
C ALA A 42 -14.56 8.94 5.42
N ARG A 43 -13.57 8.85 6.31
CA ARG A 43 -12.17 8.67 5.92
C ARG A 43 -11.79 7.19 5.93
N THR A 44 -11.72 6.60 4.75
CA THR A 44 -11.49 5.17 4.57
C THR A 44 -10.28 4.90 3.68
N CYS A 45 -9.78 3.68 3.70
CA CYS A 45 -8.76 3.19 2.79
C CYS A 45 -9.19 1.85 2.17
N VAL A 46 -8.70 1.62 0.96
CA VAL A 46 -8.86 0.34 0.25
C VAL A 46 -7.48 -0.28 0.14
N LEU A 47 -7.34 -1.50 0.63
CA LEU A 47 -6.11 -2.27 0.59
C LEU A 47 -6.20 -3.33 -0.52
N PRO A 48 -5.45 -3.19 -1.62
CA PRO A 48 -5.30 -4.23 -2.61
C PRO A 48 -4.64 -5.50 -2.02
N PRO A 49 -4.77 -6.65 -2.69
CA PRO A 49 -4.28 -7.94 -2.16
C PRO A 49 -2.81 -7.96 -1.74
N ASP A 50 -1.94 -7.23 -2.43
CA ASP A 50 -0.50 -7.18 -2.14
C ASP A 50 -0.16 -6.51 -0.80
N VAL A 51 -1.04 -5.65 -0.28
CA VAL A 51 -0.89 -5.03 1.05
C VAL A 51 -2.00 -5.42 2.02
N ALA A 52 -2.83 -6.39 1.67
CA ALA A 52 -3.95 -6.86 2.49
C ALA A 52 -3.52 -7.48 3.82
N HIS A 53 -2.26 -7.93 3.93
CA HIS A 53 -1.68 -8.45 5.18
C HIS A 53 -1.73 -7.41 6.32
N TRP A 54 -1.73 -6.12 6.02
CA TRP A 54 -1.89 -5.06 7.01
C TRP A 54 -3.30 -5.01 7.63
N ALA A 55 -4.31 -5.57 6.97
CA ALA A 55 -5.66 -5.71 7.53
C ALA A 55 -5.82 -6.89 8.50
N ARG A 56 -4.82 -7.78 8.60
CA ARG A 56 -4.83 -8.95 9.49
C ARG A 56 -4.36 -8.65 10.92
N LEU A 57 -4.20 -7.38 11.28
CA LEU A 57 -3.83 -6.98 12.63
C LEU A 57 -4.94 -7.38 13.63
N PRO A 58 -4.56 -7.81 14.85
CA PRO A 58 -5.54 -8.20 15.87
C PRO A 58 -6.55 -7.10 16.18
N GLY A 59 -7.84 -7.45 16.13
CA GLY A 59 -8.96 -6.55 16.39
C GLY A 59 -9.25 -5.56 15.24
N LEU A 60 -8.75 -5.83 14.04
CA LEU A 60 -9.08 -5.05 12.84
C LEU A 60 -10.03 -5.80 11.89
N VAL A 61 -10.07 -7.12 11.98
CA VAL A 61 -10.83 -7.96 11.04
C VAL A 61 -12.32 -7.62 11.06
N GLU A 62 -12.90 -7.33 12.23
CA GLU A 62 -14.31 -6.97 12.37
C GLU A 62 -14.67 -5.61 11.74
N GLU A 63 -13.65 -4.75 11.53
CA GLU A 63 -13.81 -3.42 10.91
C GLU A 63 -13.58 -3.46 9.39
N THR A 64 -13.26 -4.63 8.84
CA THR A 64 -12.96 -4.79 7.42
C THR A 64 -14.14 -5.33 6.63
N THR A 65 -14.22 -4.92 5.36
CA THR A 65 -15.14 -5.50 4.38
C THR A 65 -14.36 -5.87 3.13
N THR A 66 -14.49 -7.11 2.71
CA THR A 66 -13.95 -7.60 1.44
C THR A 66 -15.01 -7.45 0.36
N TRP A 67 -14.70 -6.74 -0.72
CA TRP A 67 -15.65 -6.59 -1.81
C TRP A 67 -15.71 -7.86 -2.66
N THR A 68 -16.93 -8.31 -2.92
CA THR A 68 -17.18 -9.48 -3.77
C THR A 68 -17.15 -9.15 -5.26
N GLY A 69 -17.30 -7.88 -5.61
CA GLY A 69 -17.31 -7.45 -7.00
C GLY A 69 -17.32 -5.94 -7.17
N TRP A 70 -17.36 -5.56 -8.43
CA TRP A 70 -17.54 -4.19 -8.89
C TRP A 70 -18.65 -4.12 -9.91
N ARG A 71 -19.48 -3.07 -9.83
CA ARG A 71 -20.56 -2.82 -10.79
C ARG A 71 -20.56 -1.37 -11.23
N THR A 72 -20.70 -1.14 -12.53
CA THR A 72 -20.97 0.19 -13.09
C THR A 72 -22.37 0.20 -13.68
N THR A 73 -23.21 1.17 -13.27
CA THR A 73 -24.54 1.36 -13.84
C THR A 73 -24.68 2.71 -14.52
N VAL A 74 -25.51 2.76 -15.55
CA VAL A 74 -25.94 4.02 -16.21
C VAL A 74 -27.46 4.03 -16.28
N ARG A 75 -28.09 5.01 -15.64
CA ARG A 75 -29.57 5.09 -15.54
C ARG A 75 -30.20 3.79 -15.00
N GLY A 76 -29.60 3.21 -13.97
CA GLY A 76 -30.06 1.97 -13.35
C GLY A 76 -29.71 0.67 -14.13
N LYS A 77 -29.16 0.76 -15.33
CA LYS A 77 -28.77 -0.43 -16.13
C LYS A 77 -27.30 -0.76 -15.91
N VAL A 78 -26.99 -2.02 -15.60
CA VAL A 78 -25.61 -2.51 -15.48
C VAL A 78 -24.95 -2.46 -16.86
N VAL A 79 -23.81 -1.78 -16.94
CA VAL A 79 -22.99 -1.64 -18.16
C VAL A 79 -21.64 -2.33 -18.03
N GLU A 80 -21.22 -2.59 -16.79
CA GLU A 80 -19.99 -3.30 -16.47
C GLU A 80 -20.18 -4.04 -15.14
N GLU A 81 -19.65 -5.25 -15.06
CA GLU A 81 -19.65 -6.07 -13.85
C GLU A 81 -18.36 -6.88 -13.79
N ALA A 82 -17.77 -6.96 -12.59
CA ALA A 82 -16.59 -7.77 -12.33
C ALA A 82 -16.76 -8.49 -10.98
N VAL A 83 -16.65 -9.81 -11.00
CA VAL A 83 -16.64 -10.62 -9.78
C VAL A 83 -15.19 -10.85 -9.35
N PHE A 84 -14.92 -10.70 -8.08
CA PHE A 84 -13.58 -10.91 -7.51
C PHE A 84 -13.48 -12.31 -6.91
N THR A 85 -12.37 -12.96 -7.16
CA THR A 85 -11.98 -14.14 -6.39
C THR A 85 -11.43 -13.68 -5.04
N GLU A 86 -11.50 -14.53 -4.03
CA GLU A 86 -10.99 -14.24 -2.68
C GLU A 86 -9.55 -13.67 -2.70
N GLU A 87 -8.70 -14.23 -3.55
CA GLU A 87 -7.29 -13.80 -3.72
C GLU A 87 -7.13 -12.43 -4.38
N ARG A 88 -8.17 -11.92 -5.05
CA ARG A 88 -8.15 -10.65 -5.79
C ARG A 88 -9.05 -9.58 -5.21
N SER A 89 -9.75 -9.91 -4.15
CA SER A 89 -10.70 -9.00 -3.51
C SER A 89 -9.96 -7.92 -2.72
N PRO A 90 -10.26 -6.65 -2.95
CA PRO A 90 -9.72 -5.58 -2.11
C PRO A 90 -10.46 -5.55 -0.77
N ILE A 91 -9.74 -5.12 0.26
CA ILE A 91 -10.28 -4.90 1.61
C ILE A 91 -10.54 -3.42 1.80
N HIS A 92 -11.75 -3.06 2.22
CA HIS A 92 -12.15 -1.69 2.55
C HIS A 92 -12.39 -1.55 4.04
N LEU A 93 -11.88 -0.48 4.64
CA LEU A 93 -11.98 -0.24 6.08
C LEU A 93 -11.87 1.25 6.42
N PRO A 94 -12.39 1.69 7.57
CA PRO A 94 -12.14 3.02 8.09
C PRO A 94 -10.64 3.21 8.39
N GLN A 95 -10.07 4.35 7.99
CA GLN A 95 -8.64 4.60 8.20
C GLN A 95 -8.27 4.66 9.68
N HIS A 96 -9.16 5.21 10.53
CA HIS A 96 -8.92 5.28 11.98
C HIS A 96 -8.84 3.88 12.62
N ALA A 97 -9.61 2.90 12.12
CA ALA A 97 -9.52 1.52 12.61
C ALA A 97 -8.14 0.91 12.34
N LEU A 98 -7.60 1.15 11.14
CA LEU A 98 -6.22 0.74 10.82
C LEU A 98 -5.20 1.44 11.73
N GLU A 99 -5.33 2.73 11.92
CA GLU A 99 -4.45 3.51 12.80
C GLU A 99 -4.50 3.00 14.25
N GLU A 100 -5.68 2.76 14.80
CA GLU A 100 -5.87 2.21 16.16
C GLU A 100 -5.28 0.80 16.31
N ALA A 101 -5.45 -0.06 15.30
CA ALA A 101 -4.86 -1.40 15.30
C ALA A 101 -3.33 -1.35 15.25
N LEU A 102 -2.76 -0.46 14.43
CA LEU A 102 -1.33 -0.23 14.37
C LEU A 102 -0.77 0.34 15.68
N TRP A 103 -1.45 1.31 16.30
CA TRP A 103 -1.10 1.85 17.61
C TRP A 103 -1.00 0.75 18.67
N ARG A 104 -2.04 -0.09 18.76
CA ARG A 104 -2.06 -1.23 19.70
C ARG A 104 -0.95 -2.24 19.42
N ALA A 105 -0.68 -2.53 18.14
CA ALA A 105 0.36 -3.46 17.74
C ALA A 105 1.75 -2.91 18.09
N VAL A 106 2.03 -1.65 17.78
CA VAL A 106 3.28 -0.96 18.11
C VAL A 106 3.54 -0.95 19.62
N GLY A 107 2.53 -0.63 20.45
CA GLY A 107 2.65 -0.61 21.89
C GLY A 107 3.01 -1.96 22.54
N ARG A 108 2.80 -3.07 21.82
CA ARG A 108 3.12 -4.43 22.29
C ARG A 108 4.54 -4.89 21.94
N THR A 109 5.26 -4.17 21.09
CA THR A 109 6.56 -4.63 20.58
C THR A 109 7.71 -4.47 21.57
N GLY A 110 7.63 -3.53 22.50
CA GLY A 110 8.75 -3.14 23.38
C GLY A 110 9.95 -2.50 22.67
N LEU A 111 9.91 -2.36 21.34
CA LEU A 111 10.98 -1.79 20.51
C LEU A 111 10.67 -0.41 19.97
N VAL A 112 9.47 0.11 20.20
CA VAL A 112 9.01 1.39 19.68
C VAL A 112 8.70 2.34 20.82
N GLU A 113 9.43 3.47 20.87
CA GLU A 113 9.09 4.61 21.70
C GLU A 113 8.17 5.53 20.89
N LEU A 114 7.01 5.89 21.42
CA LEU A 114 6.05 6.77 20.77
C LEU A 114 5.92 8.05 21.58
N LEU A 115 6.27 9.17 20.95
CA LEU A 115 6.25 10.51 21.55
C LEU A 115 5.17 11.35 20.89
N SER A 116 4.14 11.70 21.66
CA SER A 116 3.05 12.58 21.24
C SER A 116 2.52 13.34 22.47
N PRO A 117 2.45 14.68 22.43
CA PRO A 117 2.85 15.55 21.32
C PRO A 117 4.38 15.74 21.24
N ALA A 118 4.94 15.53 20.04
CA ALA A 118 6.37 15.74 19.75
C ALA A 118 6.55 16.26 18.32
N ARG A 119 6.53 17.57 18.15
CA ARG A 119 6.60 18.19 16.83
C ARG A 119 8.04 18.43 16.40
N LEU A 120 8.46 17.79 15.31
CA LEU A 120 9.74 18.07 14.66
C LEU A 120 9.78 19.51 14.12
N VAL A 121 10.84 20.25 14.41
CA VAL A 121 11.06 21.62 13.93
C VAL A 121 12.34 21.78 13.12
N ASP A 122 13.37 20.97 13.40
CA ASP A 122 14.64 20.98 12.68
C ASP A 122 15.31 19.60 12.71
N LEU A 123 16.27 19.36 11.85
CA LEU A 123 17.06 18.15 11.79
C LEU A 123 18.50 18.42 11.36
N GLU A 124 19.44 17.66 11.92
CA GLU A 124 20.85 17.69 11.57
C GLU A 124 21.31 16.28 11.19
N GLN A 125 22.14 16.18 10.15
CA GLN A 125 22.75 14.92 9.76
C GLN A 125 24.24 14.91 10.10
N HIS A 126 24.70 13.76 10.62
CA HIS A 126 26.09 13.50 10.97
C HIS A 126 26.55 12.20 10.30
N GLU A 127 27.86 11.95 10.26
CA GLU A 127 28.38 10.68 9.73
C GLU A 127 27.78 9.46 10.42
N SER A 128 27.55 9.53 11.72
CA SER A 128 27.05 8.42 12.54
C SER A 128 25.54 8.39 12.77
N GLY A 129 24.76 9.35 12.25
CA GLY A 129 23.33 9.40 12.49
C GLY A 129 22.66 10.74 12.20
N VAL A 130 21.47 10.90 12.74
CA VAL A 130 20.62 12.09 12.59
C VAL A 130 20.20 12.57 13.97
N THR A 131 20.12 13.88 14.16
CA THR A 131 19.51 14.53 15.33
C THR A 131 18.22 15.22 14.90
N ALA A 132 17.10 14.86 15.50
CA ALA A 132 15.80 15.51 15.32
C ALA A 132 15.58 16.50 16.48
N HIS A 133 15.34 17.77 16.16
CA HIS A 133 15.03 18.81 17.14
C HIS A 133 13.51 18.97 17.22
N LEU A 134 12.99 18.93 18.43
CA LEU A 134 11.56 19.04 18.70
C LEU A 134 11.20 20.46 19.13
N LYS A 135 9.93 20.81 18.93
CA LYS A 135 9.42 22.10 19.39
C LYS A 135 9.67 22.24 20.90
N GLU A 136 10.11 23.43 21.29
CA GLU A 136 10.31 23.82 22.67
C GLU A 136 9.06 23.54 23.52
N THR A 137 9.29 22.96 24.70
CA THR A 137 8.22 22.69 25.66
C THR A 137 7.83 24.00 26.39
N PRO A 138 6.63 24.05 27.01
CA PRO A 138 6.27 25.22 27.86
C PRO A 138 7.23 25.48 29.00
N ALA A 139 8.06 24.50 29.38
CA ALA A 139 9.11 24.65 30.42
C ALA A 139 10.41 25.25 29.86
N GLY A 140 10.49 25.55 28.55
CA GLY A 140 11.66 26.16 27.91
C GLY A 140 12.72 25.16 27.46
N ASP A 141 12.48 23.86 27.59
CA ASP A 141 13.39 22.84 27.08
C ASP A 141 13.19 22.61 25.57
N SER A 142 14.29 22.54 24.82
CA SER A 142 14.32 22.17 23.40
C SER A 142 14.79 20.72 23.26
N PRO A 143 13.89 19.73 23.42
CA PRO A 143 14.27 18.34 23.41
C PRO A 143 14.76 17.91 22.03
N SER A 144 15.74 17.03 22.01
CA SER A 144 16.24 16.41 20.77
C SER A 144 16.26 14.90 20.88
N ARG A 145 16.24 14.23 19.73
CA ARG A 145 16.38 12.78 19.64
C ARG A 145 17.44 12.42 18.60
N ARG A 146 18.32 11.50 18.98
CA ARG A 146 19.33 10.96 18.05
C ARG A 146 18.91 9.60 17.52
N GLY A 147 19.11 9.41 16.21
CA GLY A 147 18.82 8.16 15.53
C GLY A 147 19.87 7.81 14.49
N SER A 148 19.83 6.57 14.00
CA SER A 148 20.67 6.13 12.89
C SER A 148 20.20 6.72 11.55
N HIS A 149 18.88 6.77 11.37
CA HIS A 149 18.18 7.34 10.22
C HIS A 149 16.95 8.10 10.70
N LEU A 150 16.41 8.96 9.81
CA LEU A 150 15.12 9.60 10.00
C LEU A 150 14.24 9.33 8.77
N VAL A 151 13.00 8.89 8.99
CA VAL A 151 12.02 8.71 7.92
C VAL A 151 10.86 9.68 8.12
N GLY A 152 10.65 10.56 7.14
CA GLY A 152 9.51 11.48 7.10
C GLY A 152 8.26 10.76 6.62
N CYS A 153 7.34 10.47 7.54
CA CYS A 153 5.99 9.95 7.33
C CYS A 153 4.93 10.99 7.75
N ASP A 154 5.30 12.27 7.76
CA ASP A 154 4.59 13.41 8.33
C ASP A 154 3.58 14.07 7.35
N GLY A 155 3.12 13.29 6.38
CA GLY A 155 1.98 13.60 5.55
C GLY A 155 2.24 14.64 4.45
N ALA A 156 1.16 15.04 3.78
CA ALA A 156 1.20 15.91 2.61
C ALA A 156 1.88 17.27 2.83
N ARG A 157 1.84 17.78 4.07
CA ARG A 157 2.47 19.06 4.48
C ARG A 157 3.84 18.86 5.10
N SER A 158 4.49 17.75 4.87
CA SER A 158 5.74 17.28 5.48
C SER A 158 6.72 18.39 5.85
N THR A 159 7.09 18.41 7.13
CA THR A 159 8.16 19.25 7.67
C THR A 159 9.52 18.71 7.28
N VAL A 160 9.70 17.37 7.31
CA VAL A 160 10.96 16.72 6.91
C VAL A 160 11.31 17.08 5.47
N ARG A 161 10.34 16.94 4.53
CA ARG A 161 10.55 17.31 3.12
C ARG A 161 10.97 18.78 2.97
N LYS A 162 10.35 19.68 3.73
CA LYS A 162 10.68 21.12 3.70
C LYS A 162 12.07 21.40 4.24
N LEU A 163 12.45 20.80 5.36
CA LEU A 163 13.79 20.94 5.97
C LEU A 163 14.88 20.45 5.03
N LEU A 164 14.61 19.39 4.26
CA LEU A 164 15.52 18.91 3.22
C LEU A 164 15.53 19.78 1.94
N GLY A 165 14.68 20.79 1.84
CA GLY A 165 14.56 21.61 0.62
C GLY A 165 14.05 20.82 -0.59
N VAL A 166 13.39 19.69 -0.39
CA VAL A 166 12.96 18.80 -1.49
C VAL A 166 11.73 19.38 -2.18
N ALA A 167 11.87 19.67 -3.48
CA ALA A 167 10.77 20.11 -4.31
C ALA A 167 9.68 19.03 -4.44
N PHE A 168 8.41 19.46 -4.41
CA PHE A 168 7.23 18.61 -4.50
C PHE A 168 6.35 19.01 -5.70
N PRO A 169 6.87 18.84 -6.93
CA PRO A 169 6.15 19.22 -8.14
C PRO A 169 4.91 18.36 -8.35
N GLY A 170 3.96 18.90 -9.11
CA GLY A 170 2.73 18.22 -9.47
C GLY A 170 1.55 19.15 -9.57
N ARG A 171 0.33 18.59 -9.50
CA ARG A 171 -0.94 19.31 -9.65
C ARG A 171 -1.73 19.30 -8.35
N THR A 172 -2.38 20.43 -8.06
CA THR A 172 -3.23 20.63 -6.89
C THR A 172 -4.69 20.50 -7.27
N ALA A 173 -5.49 19.86 -6.44
CA ALA A 173 -6.94 19.75 -6.58
C ALA A 173 -7.37 19.29 -7.99
N VAL A 174 -6.72 18.24 -8.50
CA VAL A 174 -7.04 17.63 -9.82
C VAL A 174 -8.50 17.21 -9.88
N GLU A 175 -9.04 16.77 -8.75
CA GLU A 175 -10.44 16.45 -8.53
C GLU A 175 -10.82 16.75 -7.08
N ARG A 176 -12.10 17.00 -6.88
CA ARG A 176 -12.70 17.19 -5.55
C ARG A 176 -13.90 16.27 -5.42
N TYR A 177 -14.14 15.81 -4.21
CA TYR A 177 -15.25 14.93 -3.88
C TYR A 177 -15.96 15.41 -2.61
N ALA A 178 -17.28 15.37 -2.64
CA ALA A 178 -18.08 15.30 -1.41
C ALA A 178 -18.17 13.83 -0.98
N VAL A 179 -18.19 13.58 0.33
CA VAL A 179 -18.30 12.23 0.87
C VAL A 179 -19.28 12.18 2.02
N ALA A 180 -19.94 11.04 2.17
CA ALA A 180 -20.72 10.71 3.35
C ALA A 180 -20.49 9.26 3.75
N ALA A 181 -20.49 8.99 5.05
CA ALA A 181 -20.60 7.64 5.62
C ALA A 181 -21.98 7.49 6.25
N LEU A 182 -22.67 6.42 5.90
CA LEU A 182 -24.03 6.13 6.34
C LEU A 182 -24.09 4.73 6.94
N ARG A 183 -25.02 4.52 7.88
CA ARG A 183 -25.45 3.19 8.28
C ARG A 183 -26.86 2.94 7.75
N GLY A 184 -27.07 1.84 7.03
CA GLY A 184 -28.33 1.51 6.36
C GLY A 184 -28.58 2.37 5.11
N GLY A 185 -29.78 2.29 4.58
CA GLY A 185 -30.25 3.08 3.44
C GLY A 185 -29.76 2.66 2.06
N VAL A 186 -28.77 1.82 1.96
CA VAL A 186 -28.25 1.29 0.69
C VAL A 186 -28.36 -0.25 0.71
N PRO A 187 -28.85 -0.88 -0.38
CA PRO A 187 -28.88 -2.34 -0.47
C PRO A 187 -27.47 -2.91 -0.29
N ASP A 188 -27.33 -3.85 0.65
CA ASP A 188 -26.06 -4.55 0.87
C ASP A 188 -25.89 -5.64 -0.20
N THR A 189 -25.07 -5.35 -1.19
CA THR A 189 -24.72 -6.30 -2.26
C THR A 189 -23.33 -6.90 -2.06
N GLY A 190 -22.56 -6.43 -1.08
CA GLY A 190 -21.14 -6.77 -0.92
C GLY A 190 -20.24 -6.23 -2.03
N GLU A 191 -20.79 -5.52 -3.00
CA GLU A 191 -20.09 -4.99 -4.17
C GLU A 191 -19.88 -3.49 -4.05
N ALA A 192 -18.74 -3.01 -4.51
CA ALA A 192 -18.58 -1.58 -4.78
C ALA A 192 -19.22 -1.22 -6.12
N ALA A 193 -19.88 -0.07 -6.20
CA ALA A 193 -20.62 0.32 -7.39
C ALA A 193 -20.40 1.78 -7.78
N LEU A 194 -20.25 2.01 -9.08
CA LEU A 194 -20.28 3.34 -9.68
C LEU A 194 -21.61 3.55 -10.40
N HIS A 195 -22.44 4.44 -9.87
CA HIS A 195 -23.72 4.79 -10.48
C HIS A 195 -23.59 6.11 -11.25
N ARG A 196 -23.87 6.07 -12.55
CA ARG A 196 -23.94 7.23 -13.41
C ARG A 196 -25.37 7.51 -13.79
N ALA A 197 -25.77 8.78 -13.67
CA ALA A 197 -27.13 9.19 -14.01
C ALA A 197 -28.19 8.40 -13.22
N LEU A 198 -28.07 8.36 -11.88
CA LEU A 198 -29.12 7.79 -11.03
C LEU A 198 -30.49 8.40 -11.37
N PRO A 199 -31.58 7.59 -11.37
CA PRO A 199 -32.93 8.11 -11.53
C PRO A 199 -33.20 9.14 -10.43
N ALA A 200 -33.48 10.37 -10.83
CA ALA A 200 -33.91 11.39 -9.90
C ALA A 200 -35.46 11.46 -9.90
N PRO A 201 -36.11 11.63 -8.74
CA PRO A 201 -37.53 11.89 -8.69
C PRO A 201 -37.86 13.13 -9.54
N ARG A 202 -38.93 13.08 -10.32
CA ARG A 202 -39.38 14.19 -11.16
C ARG A 202 -39.78 15.36 -10.25
N ARG A 203 -38.90 16.36 -10.15
CA ARG A 203 -39.29 17.66 -9.58
C ARG A 203 -40.02 18.46 -10.67
N THR A 204 -41.25 18.91 -10.36
CA THR A 204 -41.99 19.88 -11.16
C THR A 204 -41.31 21.24 -11.05
N GLY A 205 -40.68 21.70 -12.16
CA GLY A 205 -40.20 23.09 -12.31
C GLY A 205 -38.78 23.31 -11.75
N GLY A 206 -37.77 23.06 -12.55
CA GLY A 206 -36.38 23.46 -12.27
C GLY A 206 -35.44 23.00 -13.37
N ALA A 207 -34.33 23.74 -13.58
CA ALA A 207 -33.30 23.38 -14.53
C ALA A 207 -32.89 21.91 -14.36
N ARG A 208 -32.73 21.17 -15.45
CA ARG A 208 -32.19 19.79 -15.47
C ARG A 208 -30.79 19.80 -14.86
N ALA A 209 -30.70 19.61 -13.54
CA ALA A 209 -29.44 19.25 -12.95
C ALA A 209 -29.03 17.89 -13.53
N GLU A 210 -27.81 17.77 -14.06
CA GLU A 210 -27.30 16.48 -14.49
C GLU A 210 -27.41 15.47 -13.33
N PRO A 211 -27.91 14.26 -13.60
CA PRO A 211 -28.05 13.25 -12.55
C PRO A 211 -26.67 12.94 -11.97
N PRO A 212 -26.51 12.94 -10.66
CA PRO A 212 -25.22 12.80 -10.01
C PRO A 212 -24.57 11.44 -10.31
N GLU A 213 -23.27 11.48 -10.58
CA GLU A 213 -22.43 10.29 -10.46
C GLU A 213 -22.16 10.06 -8.97
N VAL A 214 -22.29 8.83 -8.50
CA VAL A 214 -21.95 8.46 -7.14
C VAL A 214 -21.21 7.12 -7.12
N LEU A 215 -20.14 7.07 -6.35
CA LEU A 215 -19.42 5.85 -6.02
C LEU A 215 -19.92 5.35 -4.66
N VAL A 216 -20.45 4.14 -4.64
CA VAL A 216 -20.97 3.46 -3.45
C VAL A 216 -19.98 2.39 -3.03
N ARG A 217 -19.51 2.44 -1.80
CA ARG A 217 -18.50 1.52 -1.27
C ARG A 217 -18.93 0.93 0.07
N PRO A 218 -19.23 -0.38 0.15
CA PRO A 218 -19.60 -1.02 1.39
C PRO A 218 -18.43 -1.03 2.39
N LEU A 219 -18.78 -0.93 3.67
CA LEU A 219 -17.94 -1.04 4.85
C LEU A 219 -18.56 -2.05 5.81
N ALA A 220 -17.84 -2.44 6.84
CA ALA A 220 -18.33 -3.36 7.86
C ALA A 220 -19.55 -2.80 8.63
N GLY A 221 -20.35 -3.71 9.22
CA GLY A 221 -21.47 -3.35 10.10
C GLY A 221 -22.62 -2.63 9.41
N GLY A 222 -22.91 -2.95 8.14
CA GLY A 222 -23.98 -2.31 7.36
C GLY A 222 -23.73 -0.83 7.07
N THR A 223 -22.47 -0.40 7.18
CA THR A 223 -22.05 0.96 6.86
C THR A 223 -21.67 1.05 5.37
N VAL A 224 -21.91 2.20 4.75
CA VAL A 224 -21.55 2.48 3.37
C VAL A 224 -20.92 3.86 3.26
N ARG A 225 -19.95 3.99 2.39
CA ARG A 225 -19.39 5.28 1.99
C ARG A 225 -19.88 5.65 0.61
N LEU A 226 -20.35 6.88 0.48
CA LEU A 226 -20.76 7.52 -0.76
C LEU A 226 -19.75 8.61 -1.14
N ASP A 227 -19.32 8.67 -2.41
CA ASP A 227 -18.46 9.71 -2.92
C ASP A 227 -19.07 10.33 -4.19
N TRP A 228 -19.19 11.65 -4.22
CA TRP A 228 -19.70 12.42 -5.36
C TRP A 228 -18.60 13.32 -5.91
N PRO A 229 -18.29 13.25 -7.21
CA PRO A 229 -17.39 14.22 -7.82
C PRO A 229 -18.03 15.62 -7.79
N LEU A 230 -17.23 16.61 -7.42
CA LEU A 230 -17.65 17.99 -7.36
C LEU A 230 -17.17 18.75 -8.60
N PRO A 231 -18.04 19.55 -9.25
CA PRO A 231 -17.62 20.48 -10.28
C PRO A 231 -16.62 21.50 -9.72
N PRO A 232 -15.71 22.04 -10.56
CA PRO A 232 -14.72 23.03 -10.11
C PRO A 232 -15.36 24.29 -9.51
N GLU A 233 -16.53 24.67 -10.00
CA GLU A 233 -17.27 25.88 -9.62
C GLU A 233 -18.04 25.73 -8.30
N GLU A 234 -18.23 24.52 -7.81
CA GLU A 234 -19.01 24.25 -6.60
C GLU A 234 -18.19 24.52 -5.34
N ASN A 235 -18.22 25.78 -4.87
CA ASN A 235 -17.54 26.18 -3.64
C ASN A 235 -18.24 27.41 -3.01
N PRO A 236 -18.64 27.36 -1.73
CA PRO A 236 -18.52 26.25 -0.79
C PRO A 236 -19.61 25.17 -0.94
N VAL A 237 -19.30 23.94 -0.54
CA VAL A 237 -20.31 22.89 -0.36
C VAL A 237 -20.89 23.01 1.05
N THR A 238 -22.19 23.33 1.16
CA THR A 238 -22.86 23.50 2.44
C THR A 238 -23.30 22.16 3.04
N PRO A 239 -23.49 22.08 4.38
CA PRO A 239 -24.05 20.87 5.01
C PRO A 239 -25.40 20.47 4.40
N ASP A 240 -26.30 21.42 4.14
CA ASP A 240 -27.61 21.15 3.54
C ASP A 240 -27.49 20.56 2.13
N ALA A 241 -26.55 21.05 1.32
CA ALA A 241 -26.28 20.49 0.01
C ALA A 241 -25.74 19.05 0.08
N LEU A 242 -25.00 18.71 1.14
CA LEU A 242 -24.55 17.33 1.39
C LEU A 242 -25.72 16.43 1.78
N LEU A 243 -26.58 16.89 2.68
CA LEU A 243 -27.79 16.14 3.07
C LEU A 243 -28.70 15.91 1.86
N GLU A 244 -28.98 16.93 1.05
CA GLU A 244 -29.77 16.78 -0.17
C GLU A 244 -29.16 15.78 -1.15
N ARG A 245 -27.81 15.71 -1.26
CA ARG A 245 -27.13 14.70 -2.08
C ARG A 245 -27.33 13.30 -1.55
N VAL A 246 -27.20 13.12 -0.23
CA VAL A 246 -27.45 11.82 0.43
C VAL A 246 -28.87 11.36 0.14
N GLU A 247 -29.88 12.15 0.49
CA GLU A 247 -31.30 11.79 0.30
C GLU A 247 -31.61 11.49 -1.17
N ARG A 248 -31.16 12.32 -2.09
CA ARG A 248 -31.35 12.12 -3.53
C ARG A 248 -30.70 10.82 -4.02
N THR A 249 -29.53 10.48 -3.48
CA THR A 249 -28.84 9.24 -3.82
C THR A 249 -29.60 8.03 -3.29
N LEU A 250 -30.03 8.07 -2.03
CA LEU A 250 -30.81 7.00 -1.42
C LEU A 250 -32.14 6.76 -2.14
N VAL A 251 -32.87 7.82 -2.46
CA VAL A 251 -34.11 7.74 -3.26
C VAL A 251 -33.84 7.13 -4.64
N GLY A 252 -32.74 7.51 -5.28
CA GLY A 252 -32.38 6.97 -6.60
C GLY A 252 -31.93 5.51 -6.58
N LEU A 253 -31.41 5.02 -5.47
CA LEU A 253 -30.98 3.63 -5.28
C LEU A 253 -32.11 2.71 -4.82
N ASN A 254 -33.21 3.28 -4.27
CA ASN A 254 -34.32 2.55 -3.67
C ASN A 254 -35.67 2.85 -4.38
N ASP A 255 -35.65 2.84 -5.72
CA ASP A 255 -36.86 2.93 -6.58
C ASP A 255 -37.78 4.13 -6.28
N GLY A 256 -37.24 5.21 -5.75
CA GLY A 256 -37.95 6.44 -5.45
C GLY A 256 -38.37 6.62 -3.99
N GLU A 257 -38.07 5.68 -3.13
CA GLU A 257 -38.32 5.74 -1.69
C GLU A 257 -37.08 6.17 -0.90
N LEU A 258 -37.27 6.93 0.18
CA LEU A 258 -36.21 7.27 1.12
C LEU A 258 -36.21 6.26 2.28
N PRO A 259 -35.25 5.32 2.31
CA PRO A 259 -35.18 4.33 3.38
C PRO A 259 -34.62 4.92 4.68
N PRO A 260 -34.90 4.25 5.83
CA PRO A 260 -34.25 4.60 7.10
C PRO A 260 -32.73 4.54 6.98
N HIS A 261 -32.05 5.56 7.45
CA HIS A 261 -30.60 5.65 7.45
C HIS A 261 -30.07 6.53 8.58
N GLU A 262 -28.83 6.32 8.98
CA GLU A 262 -28.10 7.14 9.95
C GLU A 262 -26.90 7.78 9.26
N LEU A 263 -26.80 9.11 9.28
CA LEU A 263 -25.63 9.82 8.78
C LEU A 263 -24.54 9.85 9.85
N LEU A 264 -23.41 9.17 9.60
CA LEU A 264 -22.31 9.04 10.56
C LEU A 264 -21.27 10.15 10.42
N ASP A 265 -20.92 10.53 9.20
CA ASP A 265 -19.89 11.55 8.92
C ASP A 265 -20.05 12.09 7.51
N THR A 266 -19.62 13.33 7.31
CA THR A 266 -19.57 13.96 5.98
C THR A 266 -18.28 14.75 5.82
N GLY A 267 -17.88 14.99 4.57
CA GLY A 267 -16.72 15.80 4.29
C GLY A 267 -16.56 16.18 2.82
N VAL A 268 -15.58 17.02 2.58
CA VAL A 268 -15.09 17.35 1.24
C VAL A 268 -13.60 17.15 1.23
N TYR A 269 -13.08 16.48 0.21
CA TYR A 269 -11.64 16.34 0.03
C TYR A 269 -11.21 16.67 -1.40
N ALA A 270 -9.97 17.11 -1.52
CA ALA A 270 -9.34 17.40 -2.79
C ALA A 270 -8.21 16.39 -3.05
N CYS A 271 -8.15 15.86 -4.25
CA CYS A 271 -7.11 14.98 -4.71
C CYS A 271 -5.96 15.79 -5.31
N HIS A 272 -4.76 15.52 -4.85
CA HIS A 272 -3.53 16.13 -5.36
C HIS A 272 -2.67 15.07 -6.04
N GLN A 273 -1.97 15.44 -7.10
CA GLN A 273 -0.98 14.59 -7.77
C GLN A 273 0.38 15.26 -7.63
N ARG A 274 1.23 14.70 -6.78
CA ARG A 274 2.56 15.25 -6.51
C ARG A 274 3.57 14.14 -6.30
N LEU A 275 4.82 14.40 -6.67
CA LEU A 275 5.92 13.45 -6.50
C LEU A 275 7.16 14.23 -6.02
N ALA A 276 7.69 13.88 -4.87
CA ALA A 276 8.92 14.47 -4.36
C ALA A 276 10.09 14.16 -5.32
N ARG A 277 10.92 15.17 -5.55
CA ARG A 277 12.05 15.04 -6.48
C ARG A 277 13.07 14.02 -6.03
N TRP A 278 13.31 13.97 -4.73
CA TRP A 278 14.21 13.04 -4.05
C TRP A 278 13.48 12.39 -2.89
N TRP A 279 13.73 11.09 -2.66
CA TRP A 279 13.13 10.33 -1.56
C TRP A 279 14.16 9.98 -0.49
N ARG A 280 15.42 10.22 -0.78
CA ARG A 280 16.53 10.06 0.13
C ARG A 280 17.50 11.24 0.03
N SER A 281 18.02 11.68 1.17
CA SER A 281 19.14 12.62 1.28
C SER A 281 19.99 12.16 2.46
N GLY A 282 21.12 11.51 2.19
CA GLY A 282 21.96 10.92 3.22
C GLY A 282 21.19 9.88 4.06
N ARG A 283 21.03 10.17 5.35
CA ARG A 283 20.35 9.32 6.34
C ARG A 283 18.88 9.67 6.54
N VAL A 284 18.35 10.60 5.76
CA VAL A 284 16.94 11.02 5.85
C VAL A 284 16.19 10.55 4.61
N LEU A 285 15.05 9.88 4.84
CA LEU A 285 14.20 9.31 3.80
C LEU A 285 12.77 9.86 3.92
N LEU A 286 12.00 9.76 2.84
CA LEU A 286 10.58 10.14 2.80
C LEU A 286 9.74 8.92 2.42
N ALA A 287 8.56 8.76 3.05
CA ALA A 287 7.60 7.72 2.74
C ALA A 287 6.15 8.23 2.82
N GLY A 288 5.23 7.57 2.11
CA GLY A 288 3.83 7.93 2.07
C GLY A 288 3.58 9.35 1.54
N ASP A 289 2.62 10.05 2.12
CA ASP A 289 2.20 11.40 1.69
C ASP A 289 3.32 12.45 1.74
N ALA A 290 4.37 12.22 2.50
CA ALA A 290 5.55 13.08 2.51
C ALA A 290 6.34 12.97 1.20
N ALA A 291 6.32 11.80 0.55
CA ALA A 291 7.02 11.50 -0.69
C ALA A 291 6.14 11.67 -1.94
N HIS A 292 4.84 11.35 -1.85
CA HIS A 292 3.94 11.33 -3.01
C HIS A 292 2.47 11.53 -2.66
N LEU A 293 1.72 12.11 -3.58
CA LEU A 293 0.27 12.18 -3.57
C LEU A 293 -0.23 11.62 -4.90
N VAL A 294 -0.92 10.48 -4.87
CA VAL A 294 -1.27 9.74 -6.09
C VAL A 294 -2.57 10.19 -6.75
N GLY A 295 -3.30 11.10 -6.12
CA GLY A 295 -4.37 11.91 -6.78
C GLY A 295 -5.65 11.20 -7.03
N ALA A 296 -6.27 11.61 -8.14
CA ALA A 296 -7.68 11.55 -8.48
C ALA A 296 -8.29 10.19 -8.39
N LEU A 297 -8.01 9.15 -8.31
CA LEU A 297 -8.68 7.88 -8.13
C LEU A 297 -8.40 7.32 -6.72
N GLY A 298 -8.16 8.23 -5.86
CA GLY A 298 -7.67 8.43 -4.51
C GLY A 298 -7.96 7.45 -3.39
N THR A 299 -8.42 6.25 -3.66
CA THR A 299 -8.64 5.27 -2.58
C THR A 299 -7.36 4.56 -2.12
N GLN A 300 -6.23 4.82 -2.77
CA GLN A 300 -5.04 3.98 -2.69
C GLN A 300 -3.83 4.64 -2.06
N GLN A 301 -3.99 5.85 -1.53
CA GLN A 301 -2.89 6.61 -0.99
C GLN A 301 -2.22 5.89 0.20
N VAL A 302 -3.03 5.33 1.11
CA VAL A 302 -2.54 4.51 2.21
C VAL A 302 -1.85 3.24 1.70
N ALA A 303 -2.43 2.57 0.70
CA ALA A 303 -1.84 1.37 0.11
C ALA A 303 -0.46 1.64 -0.51
N GLU A 304 -0.28 2.78 -1.20
CA GLU A 304 1.04 3.17 -1.71
C GLU A 304 2.05 3.43 -0.58
N GLY A 305 1.61 4.09 0.49
CA GLY A 305 2.45 4.28 1.67
C GLY A 305 2.82 2.98 2.37
N LEU A 306 1.91 1.99 2.41
CA LEU A 306 2.22 0.66 2.95
C LEU A 306 3.22 -0.10 2.05
N ARG A 307 3.14 0.05 0.72
CA ARG A 307 4.16 -0.48 -0.19
C ARG A 307 5.53 0.17 0.02
N ASP A 308 5.57 1.46 0.41
CA ASP A 308 6.83 2.10 0.81
C ASP A 308 7.39 1.44 2.07
N VAL A 309 6.53 1.16 3.06
CA VAL A 309 6.90 0.49 4.31
C VAL A 309 7.48 -0.89 4.03
N ASP A 310 6.77 -1.72 3.27
CA ASP A 310 7.20 -3.08 2.95
C ASP A 310 8.56 -3.09 2.24
N ASN A 311 8.80 -2.12 1.36
CA ASN A 311 10.07 -1.99 0.65
C ASN A 311 11.20 -1.45 1.54
N LEU A 312 10.91 -0.48 2.42
CA LEU A 312 11.92 0.26 3.19
C LEU A 312 12.37 -0.46 4.45
N ALA A 313 11.46 -1.12 5.18
CA ALA A 313 11.75 -1.62 6.52
C ALA A 313 12.91 -2.62 6.55
N TRP A 314 12.91 -3.62 5.67
CA TRP A 314 13.97 -4.61 5.60
C TRP A 314 15.30 -4.04 5.10
N LYS A 315 15.26 -3.03 4.23
CA LYS A 315 16.45 -2.32 3.73
C LYS A 315 17.13 -1.53 4.83
N LEU A 316 16.35 -0.82 5.66
CA LEU A 316 16.86 -0.15 6.85
C LEU A 316 17.44 -1.16 7.86
N ALA A 317 16.80 -2.31 8.03
CA ALA A 317 17.32 -3.36 8.89
C ALA A 317 18.63 -3.96 8.37
N ALA A 318 18.76 -4.13 7.06
CA ALA A 318 19.99 -4.64 6.42
C ALA A 318 21.13 -3.63 6.53
N ASP A 319 20.88 -2.34 6.28
CA ASP A 319 21.89 -1.28 6.37
C ASP A 319 22.51 -1.13 7.78
N ARG A 320 21.77 -1.54 8.81
CA ARG A 320 22.26 -1.50 10.21
C ARG A 320 23.19 -2.66 10.57
N ARG A 321 23.41 -3.60 9.66
CA ARG A 321 24.37 -4.71 9.84
C ARG A 321 25.80 -4.26 9.61
N PRO A 322 26.79 -4.97 10.16
CA PRO A 322 28.19 -4.71 9.85
C PRO A 322 28.44 -4.75 8.34
N GLY A 323 29.12 -3.74 7.81
CA GLY A 323 29.37 -3.56 6.39
C GLY A 323 28.44 -2.55 5.71
N GLY A 324 27.26 -2.28 6.30
CA GLY A 324 26.28 -1.37 5.73
C GLY A 324 25.68 -1.88 4.40
N ALA A 325 24.59 -1.30 3.97
CA ALA A 325 23.94 -1.62 2.69
C ALA A 325 23.42 -0.32 2.04
N GLU A 326 24.31 0.65 1.86
CA GLU A 326 23.94 1.99 1.39
C GLU A 326 23.27 1.98 0.02
N GLY A 327 23.77 1.15 -0.91
CA GLY A 327 23.16 0.95 -2.22
C GLY A 327 21.74 0.36 -2.13
N LEU A 328 21.47 -0.45 -1.10
CA LEU A 328 20.14 -0.98 -0.86
C LEU A 328 19.15 0.11 -0.45
N LEU A 329 19.56 1.10 0.36
CA LEU A 329 18.72 2.25 0.69
C LEU A 329 18.51 3.18 -0.52
N GLU A 330 19.48 3.31 -1.42
CA GLU A 330 19.28 4.04 -2.67
C GLU A 330 18.26 3.34 -3.56
N SER A 331 18.30 2.01 -3.62
CA SER A 331 17.31 1.23 -4.38
C SER A 331 15.87 1.43 -3.90
N TYR A 332 15.63 1.77 -2.64
CA TYR A 332 14.30 2.17 -2.15
C TYR A 332 13.78 3.38 -2.93
N ALA A 333 14.60 4.44 -2.98
CA ALA A 333 14.22 5.68 -3.65
C ALA A 333 13.98 5.45 -5.15
N GLU A 334 14.82 4.67 -5.81
CA GLU A 334 14.70 4.37 -7.24
C GLU A 334 13.45 3.52 -7.55
N GLU A 335 13.28 2.41 -6.84
CA GLU A 335 12.19 1.45 -7.06
C GLU A 335 10.83 2.09 -6.79
N ARG A 336 10.66 2.67 -5.61
CA ARG A 336 9.37 3.20 -5.18
C ARG A 336 8.98 4.47 -5.93
N ARG A 337 9.92 5.42 -6.06
CA ARG A 337 9.68 6.63 -6.82
C ARG A 337 9.41 6.32 -8.30
N GLY A 338 10.12 5.35 -8.87
CA GLY A 338 9.89 4.88 -10.25
C GLY A 338 8.48 4.31 -10.43
N ALA A 339 8.05 3.42 -9.54
CA ALA A 339 6.73 2.79 -9.54
C ALA A 339 5.60 3.82 -9.38
N VAL A 340 5.70 4.70 -8.38
CA VAL A 340 4.71 5.76 -8.15
C VAL A 340 4.66 6.75 -9.32
N GLY A 341 5.81 7.10 -9.88
CA GLY A 341 5.89 7.97 -11.06
C GLY A 341 5.23 7.36 -12.31
N ALA A 342 5.41 6.05 -12.53
CA ALA A 342 4.73 5.33 -13.61
C ALA A 342 3.21 5.32 -13.40
N ARG A 343 2.76 5.10 -12.17
CA ARG A 343 1.34 5.16 -11.79
C ARG A 343 0.73 6.54 -12.03
N LEU A 344 1.39 7.61 -11.61
CA LEU A 344 0.91 8.98 -11.84
C LEU A 344 0.74 9.27 -13.34
N ARG A 345 1.67 8.81 -14.18
CA ARG A 345 1.55 8.94 -15.65
C ARG A 345 0.37 8.14 -16.19
N ALA A 346 0.15 6.91 -15.70
CA ALA A 346 -0.98 6.08 -16.12
C ALA A 346 -2.33 6.72 -15.72
N VAL A 347 -2.43 7.27 -14.52
CA VAL A 347 -3.62 8.02 -14.06
C VAL A 347 -3.86 9.24 -14.95
N ASP A 348 -2.83 9.99 -15.29
CA ASP A 348 -2.95 11.17 -16.18
C ASP A 348 -3.50 10.80 -17.57
N GLN A 349 -3.09 9.68 -18.11
CA GLN A 349 -3.58 9.17 -19.39
C GLN A 349 -5.02 8.64 -19.31
N ALA A 350 -5.39 8.04 -18.19
CA ALA A 350 -6.70 7.43 -17.99
C ALA A 350 -7.80 8.46 -17.66
N LEU A 351 -7.49 9.52 -16.91
CA LEU A 351 -8.47 10.51 -16.43
C LEU A 351 -9.38 11.10 -17.51
N PRO A 352 -8.87 11.57 -18.68
CA PRO A 352 -9.73 12.13 -19.73
C PRO A 352 -10.74 11.10 -20.28
N VAL A 353 -10.34 9.83 -20.32
CA VAL A 353 -11.21 8.73 -20.80
C VAL A 353 -12.28 8.41 -19.76
N ILE A 354 -11.91 8.31 -18.50
CA ILE A 354 -12.81 8.00 -17.37
C ILE A 354 -13.87 9.10 -17.23
N ARG A 355 -13.48 10.37 -17.43
CA ARG A 355 -14.36 11.52 -17.30
C ARG A 355 -15.19 11.83 -18.55
N GLY A 356 -15.13 11.00 -19.61
CA GLY A 356 -15.85 11.22 -20.85
C GLY A 356 -15.47 12.50 -21.61
N ARG A 357 -14.40 13.17 -21.18
CA ARG A 357 -13.88 14.40 -21.83
C ARG A 357 -12.96 14.13 -23.03
N GLY A 358 -12.68 12.86 -23.33
CA GLY A 358 -12.00 12.44 -24.55
C GLY A 358 -12.92 12.68 -25.75
N GLY A 359 -12.60 13.69 -26.59
CA GLY A 359 -13.33 14.00 -27.81
C GLY A 359 -13.49 12.77 -28.72
N ARG A 360 -14.26 12.90 -29.83
CA ARG A 360 -14.60 11.83 -30.80
C ARG A 360 -13.46 10.89 -31.23
N GLY A 361 -12.18 11.22 -30.95
CA GLY A 361 -11.00 10.40 -31.20
C GLY A 361 -10.67 9.34 -30.11
N GLY A 362 -11.31 9.39 -28.94
CA GLY A 362 -11.04 8.47 -27.80
C GLY A 362 -11.76 7.12 -27.89
N ARG A 363 -12.26 6.72 -29.06
CA ARG A 363 -12.65 5.33 -29.32
C ARG A 363 -11.39 4.51 -29.56
N LEU A 364 -10.73 4.14 -28.47
CA LEU A 364 -9.75 3.06 -28.51
C LEU A 364 -10.44 1.77 -28.99
N THR A 365 -10.22 1.46 -30.24
CA THR A 365 -10.61 0.20 -30.88
C THR A 365 -9.71 -0.88 -30.31
N GLY A 366 -10.28 -1.89 -29.65
CA GLY A 366 -9.52 -3.06 -29.23
C GLY A 366 -9.87 -3.56 -27.82
N ARG A 367 -9.52 -4.80 -27.57
CA ARG A 367 -9.81 -5.61 -26.36
C ARG A 367 -9.44 -5.01 -24.98
N GLY A 368 -8.84 -3.80 -24.91
CA GLY A 368 -8.48 -3.11 -23.66
C GLY A 368 -9.53 -2.11 -23.14
N ARG A 369 -10.72 -2.07 -23.72
CA ARG A 369 -11.67 -0.94 -23.59
C ARG A 369 -12.53 -0.93 -22.32
N LEU A 370 -12.58 -2.03 -21.57
CA LEU A 370 -13.56 -2.22 -20.48
C LEU A 370 -12.94 -2.27 -19.07
N THR A 371 -11.63 -2.39 -18.94
CA THR A 371 -10.96 -2.57 -17.65
C THR A 371 -10.57 -1.25 -16.97
N LEU A 372 -10.37 -0.16 -17.73
CA LEU A 372 -9.84 1.10 -17.20
C LEU A 372 -10.70 1.76 -16.12
N PRO A 373 -12.04 1.87 -16.21
CA PRO A 373 -12.85 2.50 -15.15
C PRO A 373 -12.83 1.71 -13.85
N ALA A 374 -12.98 0.39 -13.91
CA ALA A 374 -12.93 -0.49 -12.75
C ALA A 374 -11.53 -0.51 -12.13
N ASP A 375 -10.49 -0.64 -12.95
CA ASP A 375 -9.10 -0.59 -12.51
C ASP A 375 -8.77 0.73 -11.81
N ALA A 376 -9.26 1.84 -12.34
CA ALA A 376 -9.02 3.17 -11.81
C ALA A 376 -9.56 3.35 -10.38
N HIS A 377 -10.82 2.96 -10.16
CA HIS A 377 -11.47 3.11 -8.86
C HIS A 377 -11.05 2.04 -7.86
N LEU A 378 -10.73 0.85 -8.32
CA LEU A 378 -10.33 -0.28 -7.47
C LEU A 378 -8.82 -0.34 -7.22
N GLY A 379 -8.05 0.40 -8.00
CA GLY A 379 -6.61 0.27 -7.97
C GLY A 379 -6.11 -1.06 -8.46
N ARG A 380 -6.74 -1.58 -9.50
CA ARG A 380 -6.35 -2.82 -10.18
C ARG A 380 -5.80 -2.53 -11.57
N GLY A 381 -5.18 -3.54 -12.18
CA GLY A 381 -4.55 -3.40 -13.49
C GLY A 381 -3.42 -2.37 -13.48
N ALA A 382 -3.13 -1.77 -14.61
CA ALA A 382 -2.05 -0.79 -14.77
C ALA A 382 -2.12 0.42 -13.81
N LEU A 383 -3.31 0.70 -13.24
CA LEU A 383 -3.54 1.80 -12.32
C LEU A 383 -3.50 1.39 -10.85
N GLY A 384 -3.54 0.12 -10.55
CA GLY A 384 -3.67 -0.38 -9.20
C GLY A 384 -2.67 -1.44 -8.77
N GLU A 385 -2.25 -2.26 -9.72
CA GLU A 385 -1.26 -3.28 -9.42
C GLU A 385 0.08 -2.65 -9.06
N PRO A 386 0.81 -3.26 -8.11
CA PRO A 386 2.12 -2.79 -7.74
C PRO A 386 3.04 -2.84 -8.96
N GLY A 387 3.67 -1.70 -9.28
CA GLY A 387 4.61 -1.60 -10.40
C GLY A 387 5.76 -2.60 -10.26
N ARG A 388 6.30 -3.05 -11.38
CA ARG A 388 7.53 -3.86 -11.41
C ARG A 388 8.71 -3.02 -10.95
N TYR A 389 9.55 -3.58 -10.07
CA TYR A 389 10.81 -2.94 -9.70
C TYR A 389 11.94 -3.34 -10.66
N ALA A 390 12.79 -2.37 -11.00
CA ALA A 390 14.04 -2.67 -11.67
C ALA A 390 15.02 -3.18 -10.59
N ILE A 391 15.40 -4.46 -10.67
CA ILE A 391 16.35 -5.03 -9.72
C ILE A 391 17.76 -4.87 -10.32
N PRO A 392 18.72 -4.25 -9.61
CA PRO A 392 20.09 -4.07 -10.08
C PRO A 392 20.74 -5.41 -10.48
N GLY A 393 21.58 -5.41 -11.52
CA GLY A 393 22.32 -6.59 -11.96
C GLY A 393 21.53 -7.64 -12.76
N GLN A 394 20.22 -7.41 -13.05
CA GLN A 394 19.33 -8.45 -13.59
C GLN A 394 18.93 -8.29 -15.07
N ARG A 395 19.58 -7.42 -15.84
CA ARG A 395 19.22 -7.22 -17.27
C ARG A 395 19.24 -8.49 -18.14
N ASP A 396 19.93 -9.57 -17.69
CA ASP A 396 20.19 -10.75 -18.50
C ASP A 396 19.80 -12.10 -17.86
N ARG A 397 19.00 -12.13 -16.77
CA ARG A 397 18.73 -13.38 -16.01
C ARG A 397 17.33 -13.95 -16.14
N THR A 398 16.53 -13.52 -17.09
CA THR A 398 15.28 -14.19 -17.43
C THR A 398 15.53 -15.19 -18.55
N ALA A 399 15.47 -16.51 -18.23
CA ALA A 399 15.26 -17.50 -19.27
C ALA A 399 13.96 -17.13 -20.03
N GLU A 400 13.95 -17.25 -21.36
CA GLU A 400 12.74 -17.06 -22.17
C GLU A 400 11.61 -17.89 -21.58
N GLY A 401 10.52 -17.24 -21.16
CA GLY A 401 9.36 -17.90 -20.51
C GLY A 401 9.45 -18.09 -18.99
N GLY A 402 10.51 -17.63 -18.31
CA GLY A 402 10.66 -17.68 -16.87
C GLY A 402 9.78 -16.68 -16.10
N PRO A 403 9.70 -16.81 -14.75
CA PRO A 403 8.94 -15.88 -13.93
C PRO A 403 9.53 -14.47 -13.99
N LEU A 404 8.67 -13.45 -14.01
CA LEU A 404 9.09 -12.06 -14.19
C LEU A 404 9.73 -11.51 -12.91
N LEU A 405 11.03 -11.24 -12.96
CA LEU A 405 11.79 -10.65 -11.85
C LEU A 405 11.33 -9.20 -11.59
N GLY A 406 11.34 -8.81 -10.30
CA GLY A 406 10.86 -7.52 -9.83
C GLY A 406 9.34 -7.41 -9.69
N ASN A 407 8.59 -8.41 -10.15
CA ASN A 407 7.16 -8.49 -9.92
C ASN A 407 6.84 -9.03 -8.52
N PRO A 408 5.63 -8.76 -7.99
CA PRO A 408 5.13 -9.48 -6.83
C PRO A 408 5.14 -10.99 -7.09
N VAL A 409 5.44 -11.76 -6.05
CA VAL A 409 5.36 -13.22 -6.13
C VAL A 409 3.92 -13.68 -6.28
N THR A 410 3.73 -14.77 -7.01
CA THR A 410 2.47 -15.49 -7.03
C THR A 410 2.33 -16.27 -5.74
N ASP A 411 1.17 -16.18 -5.10
CA ASP A 411 0.90 -16.94 -3.89
C ASP A 411 0.73 -18.43 -4.20
N VAL A 412 1.58 -19.25 -3.60
CA VAL A 412 1.60 -20.71 -3.74
C VAL A 412 1.65 -21.37 -2.38
N ALA A 413 1.21 -22.61 -2.30
CA ALA A 413 1.40 -23.42 -1.10
C ALA A 413 2.88 -23.75 -0.91
N VAL A 414 3.40 -23.57 0.29
CA VAL A 414 4.79 -23.82 0.66
C VAL A 414 4.88 -24.70 1.90
N THR A 415 6.00 -25.40 2.05
CA THR A 415 6.33 -26.20 3.23
C THR A 415 7.70 -25.78 3.71
N ALA A 416 7.82 -25.46 4.99
CA ALA A 416 9.10 -25.15 5.65
C ALA A 416 9.87 -26.45 5.97
N LEU A 417 11.16 -26.32 6.31
CA LEU A 417 12.03 -27.47 6.60
C LEU A 417 11.58 -28.31 7.80
N ASP A 418 10.89 -27.71 8.76
CA ASP A 418 10.30 -28.39 9.92
C ASP A 418 8.98 -29.12 9.60
N GLY A 419 8.48 -28.99 8.35
CA GLY A 419 7.24 -29.58 7.87
C GLY A 419 6.00 -28.69 8.03
N GLU A 420 6.15 -27.47 8.58
CA GLU A 420 5.05 -26.52 8.66
C GLU A 420 4.59 -26.11 7.27
N ARG A 421 3.28 -26.22 7.01
CA ARG A 421 2.64 -25.88 5.74
C ARG A 421 1.95 -24.53 5.83
N GLY A 422 2.00 -23.74 4.74
CA GLY A 422 1.35 -22.45 4.68
C GLY A 422 1.27 -21.90 3.26
N ARG A 423 0.97 -20.62 3.17
CA ARG A 423 1.00 -19.87 1.92
C ARG A 423 2.25 -19.02 1.86
N LEU A 424 2.80 -18.82 0.66
CA LEU A 424 4.01 -18.01 0.46
C LEU A 424 3.82 -16.57 0.97
N VAL A 425 2.65 -15.97 0.71
CA VAL A 425 2.36 -14.60 1.14
C VAL A 425 2.27 -14.44 2.65
N ASP A 426 1.97 -15.49 3.39
CA ASP A 426 1.90 -15.44 4.86
C ASP A 426 3.29 -15.42 5.52
N ARG A 427 4.35 -15.73 4.77
CA ARG A 427 5.76 -15.70 5.20
C ARG A 427 6.48 -14.38 4.87
N LEU A 428 5.82 -13.46 4.14
CA LEU A 428 6.41 -12.18 3.76
C LEU A 428 6.56 -11.21 4.95
N GLY A 429 7.40 -10.20 4.79
CA GLY A 429 7.64 -9.14 5.78
C GLY A 429 8.62 -9.53 6.90
N GLY A 430 9.28 -10.67 6.79
CA GLY A 430 10.31 -11.16 7.70
C GLY A 430 11.65 -11.41 7.01
N PRO A 431 12.12 -12.67 6.95
CA PRO A 431 13.39 -13.04 6.32
C PRO A 431 13.32 -12.98 4.78
N LEU A 432 14.47 -13.10 4.14
CA LEU A 432 14.55 -13.44 2.72
C LEU A 432 14.01 -14.85 2.51
N LEU A 433 13.09 -15.07 1.57
CA LEU A 433 12.55 -16.39 1.33
C LEU A 433 13.23 -17.06 0.13
N LEU A 434 13.68 -18.27 0.33
CA LEU A 434 14.27 -19.12 -0.69
C LEU A 434 13.32 -20.26 -0.98
N VAL A 435 12.65 -20.24 -2.14
CA VAL A 435 11.59 -21.20 -2.46
C VAL A 435 12.06 -22.15 -3.52
N LEU A 436 12.29 -23.40 -3.16
CA LEU A 436 12.67 -24.46 -4.09
C LEU A 436 11.43 -25.08 -4.73
N THR A 437 11.38 -25.09 -6.05
CA THR A 437 10.33 -25.81 -6.79
C THR A 437 10.69 -27.29 -6.89
N ALA A 438 9.93 -28.16 -6.23
CA ALA A 438 10.17 -29.60 -6.23
C ALA A 438 8.85 -30.37 -6.45
N PRO A 439 8.60 -30.86 -7.66
CA PRO A 439 7.39 -31.63 -7.97
C PRO A 439 7.21 -32.83 -7.03
N GLY A 440 6.00 -33.03 -6.54
CA GLY A 440 5.70 -34.08 -5.58
C GLY A 440 6.00 -33.72 -4.12
N ALA A 441 6.38 -32.45 -3.83
CA ALA A 441 6.69 -31.97 -2.48
C ALA A 441 5.55 -32.16 -1.46
N ARG A 442 4.31 -32.27 -1.92
CA ARG A 442 3.15 -32.55 -1.05
C ARG A 442 3.19 -33.94 -0.38
N VAL A 443 3.94 -34.86 -0.94
CA VAL A 443 4.06 -36.26 -0.47
C VAL A 443 5.36 -36.47 0.32
N TRP A 444 6.29 -35.51 0.25
CA TRP A 444 7.61 -35.65 0.85
C TRP A 444 7.56 -35.30 2.34
N ASP A 445 7.96 -36.24 3.17
CA ASP A 445 8.27 -36.01 4.56
C ASP A 445 9.59 -35.23 4.67
N ALA A 446 9.70 -34.28 5.60
CA ALA A 446 10.91 -33.50 5.86
C ALA A 446 12.16 -34.38 6.02
N ARG A 447 12.00 -35.62 6.50
CA ARG A 447 13.06 -36.62 6.59
C ARG A 447 13.63 -37.08 5.24
N HIS A 448 12.81 -37.07 4.17
CA HIS A 448 13.28 -37.43 2.82
C HIS A 448 14.19 -36.37 2.22
N TRP A 449 13.95 -35.11 2.51
CA TRP A 449 14.75 -33.98 2.02
C TRP A 449 16.15 -33.98 2.62
N LEU A 450 16.23 -34.29 3.91
CA LEU A 450 17.50 -34.44 4.63
C LEU A 450 18.29 -35.66 4.14
N SER A 451 17.61 -36.76 3.76
CA SER A 451 18.28 -38.00 3.29
C SER A 451 18.76 -37.94 1.85
N ALA A 452 18.20 -37.06 1.01
CA ALA A 452 18.60 -36.90 -0.40
C ALA A 452 19.90 -36.09 -0.60
N GLY A 453 20.52 -35.57 0.48
CA GLY A 453 21.80 -34.86 0.42
C GLY A 453 21.75 -33.40 -0.12
N LEU A 454 20.71 -33.03 -0.87
CA LEU A 454 20.55 -31.70 -1.46
C LEU A 454 20.20 -30.62 -0.42
N MET A 455 19.45 -30.99 0.61
CA MET A 455 18.93 -30.04 1.58
C MET A 455 19.93 -29.62 2.65
N PRO A 456 20.84 -30.47 3.15
CA PRO A 456 21.89 -30.03 4.07
C PRO A 456 22.81 -28.98 3.47
N ASP A 457 23.22 -29.16 2.22
CA ASP A 457 24.11 -28.20 1.53
C ASP A 457 23.39 -26.88 1.27
N LEU A 458 22.14 -26.92 0.83
CA LEU A 458 21.33 -25.72 0.61
C LEU A 458 20.98 -25.03 1.94
N ALA A 459 20.62 -25.79 2.99
CA ALA A 459 20.36 -25.24 4.32
C ALA A 459 21.61 -24.58 4.91
N GLY A 460 22.80 -25.21 4.72
CA GLY A 460 24.08 -24.62 5.10
C GLY A 460 24.39 -23.34 4.33
N ALA A 461 24.11 -23.31 3.03
CA ALA A 461 24.26 -22.10 2.22
C ALA A 461 23.32 -20.98 2.70
N VAL A 462 22.08 -21.31 3.01
CA VAL A 462 21.09 -20.35 3.53
C VAL A 462 21.51 -19.78 4.88
N ALA A 463 22.02 -20.62 5.79
CA ALA A 463 22.51 -20.19 7.10
C ALA A 463 23.75 -19.28 7.03
N ALA A 464 24.51 -19.34 5.94
CA ALA A 464 25.70 -18.53 5.71
C ALA A 464 25.38 -17.15 5.05
N LEU A 465 24.13 -16.89 4.68
CA LEU A 465 23.75 -15.62 4.05
C LEU A 465 23.89 -14.43 5.01
N PRO A 466 24.23 -13.24 4.52
CA PRO A 466 24.39 -12.05 5.35
C PRO A 466 23.06 -11.51 5.93
N LEU A 467 21.93 -11.96 5.40
CA LEU A 467 20.59 -11.62 5.87
C LEU A 467 19.89 -12.86 6.44
N PRO A 468 18.96 -12.70 7.39
CA PRO A 468 18.09 -13.79 7.79
C PRO A 468 17.35 -14.33 6.56
N ALA A 469 17.39 -15.63 6.39
CA ALA A 469 16.74 -16.30 5.26
C ALA A 469 16.02 -17.57 5.73
N GLU A 470 14.90 -17.88 5.08
CA GLU A 470 14.10 -19.07 5.32
C GLU A 470 14.01 -19.89 4.04
N LEU A 471 14.26 -21.21 4.15
CA LEU A 471 14.13 -22.12 3.03
C LEU A 471 12.76 -22.80 3.05
N LEU A 472 12.05 -22.62 1.96
CA LEU A 472 10.72 -23.17 1.71
C LEU A 472 10.73 -24.05 0.47
N VAL A 473 9.75 -24.93 0.39
CA VAL A 473 9.57 -25.79 -0.76
C VAL A 473 8.15 -25.68 -1.27
N THR A 474 7.99 -25.67 -2.60
CA THR A 474 6.70 -25.70 -3.29
C THR A 474 6.67 -26.78 -4.35
N ASP A 475 5.51 -27.33 -4.62
CA ASP A 475 5.31 -28.34 -5.67
C ASP A 475 5.56 -27.75 -7.08
N ALA A 476 5.07 -26.52 -7.29
CA ALA A 476 5.26 -25.80 -8.53
C ALA A 476 5.14 -24.29 -8.31
N TYR A 477 5.75 -23.52 -9.21
CA TYR A 477 5.60 -22.07 -9.27
C TYR A 477 5.38 -21.63 -10.72
N PRO A 478 4.43 -20.71 -11.01
CA PRO A 478 4.12 -20.29 -12.38
C PRO A 478 5.35 -19.76 -13.13
N GLY A 479 5.63 -20.33 -14.30
CA GLY A 479 6.77 -19.95 -15.13
C GLY A 479 8.14 -20.46 -14.66
N ALA A 480 8.25 -21.13 -13.50
CA ALA A 480 9.52 -21.69 -13.05
C ALA A 480 9.58 -23.20 -13.36
N PRO A 481 10.64 -23.69 -14.01
CA PRO A 481 10.90 -25.12 -14.14
C PRO A 481 11.06 -25.81 -12.77
N ALA A 482 10.91 -27.14 -12.75
CA ALA A 482 11.26 -27.96 -11.59
C ALA A 482 12.72 -27.71 -11.19
N HIS A 483 12.99 -27.83 -9.89
CA HIS A 483 14.32 -27.59 -9.29
C HIS A 483 14.88 -26.18 -9.47
N THR A 484 14.00 -25.19 -9.64
CA THR A 484 14.37 -23.77 -9.60
C THR A 484 14.35 -23.26 -8.16
N LEU A 485 15.40 -22.57 -7.75
CA LEU A 485 15.44 -21.84 -6.48
C LEU A 485 15.04 -20.38 -6.72
N LEU A 486 13.88 -20.00 -6.20
CA LEU A 486 13.37 -18.63 -6.26
C LEU A 486 13.90 -17.85 -5.06
N VAL A 487 14.46 -16.68 -5.31
CA VAL A 487 14.90 -15.74 -4.27
C VAL A 487 13.82 -14.66 -4.15
N VAL A 488 13.13 -14.63 -3.02
CA VAL A 488 12.01 -13.72 -2.76
C VAL A 488 12.40 -12.76 -1.65
N ARG A 489 12.31 -11.47 -1.95
CA ARG A 489 12.62 -10.39 -1.01
C ARG A 489 11.54 -10.32 0.10
N PRO A 490 11.86 -9.76 1.28
CA PRO A 490 10.89 -9.55 2.36
C PRO A 490 9.64 -8.75 1.93
N ASP A 491 9.76 -7.85 0.95
CA ASP A 491 8.66 -7.07 0.37
C ASP A 491 7.84 -7.86 -0.69
N GLY A 492 8.00 -9.16 -0.77
CA GLY A 492 7.27 -10.02 -1.69
C GLY A 492 7.65 -9.89 -3.15
N ARG A 493 8.83 -9.35 -3.47
CA ARG A 493 9.33 -9.25 -4.85
C ARG A 493 10.24 -10.40 -5.22
N LEU A 494 10.02 -10.96 -6.40
CA LEU A 494 10.90 -11.99 -6.94
C LEU A 494 12.22 -11.35 -7.38
N ALA A 495 13.29 -11.66 -6.67
CA ALA A 495 14.62 -11.12 -6.96
C ALA A 495 15.38 -11.97 -7.98
N ALA A 496 15.28 -13.29 -7.92
CA ALA A 496 15.93 -14.19 -8.85
C ALA A 496 15.18 -15.52 -8.99
N ALA A 497 15.44 -16.21 -10.09
CA ALA A 497 15.08 -17.59 -10.33
C ALA A 497 16.35 -18.34 -10.79
N LEU A 498 16.97 -19.08 -9.89
CA LEU A 498 18.24 -19.76 -10.10
C LEU A 498 18.00 -21.21 -10.51
N PRO A 499 18.64 -21.73 -11.55
CA PRO A 499 18.53 -23.14 -11.92
C PRO A 499 19.28 -24.00 -10.89
N GLY A 500 18.56 -24.90 -10.22
CA GLY A 500 19.15 -25.78 -9.21
C GLY A 500 19.48 -25.07 -7.90
N ALA A 501 20.19 -25.80 -7.02
CA ALA A 501 20.61 -25.34 -5.68
C ALA A 501 22.10 -24.96 -5.65
N ASP A 502 22.57 -24.19 -6.64
CA ASP A 502 23.96 -23.76 -6.69
C ASP A 502 24.25 -22.70 -5.60
N ARG A 503 25.02 -23.10 -4.60
CA ARG A 503 25.44 -22.26 -3.48
C ARG A 503 26.12 -20.94 -3.96
N ARG A 504 27.05 -21.05 -4.92
CA ARG A 504 27.78 -19.86 -5.40
C ARG A 504 26.88 -18.88 -6.17
N ALA A 505 25.90 -19.41 -6.92
CA ALA A 505 24.92 -18.59 -7.60
C ALA A 505 24.01 -17.86 -6.59
N LEU A 506 23.60 -18.54 -5.52
CA LEU A 506 22.81 -17.96 -4.43
C LEU A 506 23.60 -16.86 -3.71
N GLU A 507 24.84 -17.14 -3.30
CA GLU A 507 25.71 -16.17 -2.61
C GLU A 507 25.93 -14.92 -3.45
N ARG A 508 26.27 -15.07 -4.73
CA ARG A 508 26.40 -13.93 -5.65
C ARG A 508 25.09 -13.15 -5.79
N CYS A 509 23.97 -13.85 -5.95
CA CYS A 509 22.67 -13.21 -6.10
C CYS A 509 22.32 -12.35 -4.88
N VAL A 510 22.54 -12.87 -3.67
CA VAL A 510 22.24 -12.15 -2.43
C VAL A 510 23.25 -11.03 -2.19
N GLY A 511 24.53 -11.23 -2.52
CA GLY A 511 25.55 -10.16 -2.50
C GLY A 511 25.17 -9.00 -3.42
N ASP A 512 24.84 -9.29 -4.67
CA ASP A 512 24.39 -8.28 -5.66
C ASP A 512 23.08 -7.56 -5.24
N LEU A 513 22.22 -8.26 -4.51
CA LEU A 513 20.95 -7.71 -4.03
C LEU A 513 21.12 -6.77 -2.84
N THR A 514 22.11 -7.03 -1.99
CA THR A 514 22.23 -6.38 -0.68
C THR A 514 23.43 -5.46 -0.54
N ASP A 515 24.38 -5.50 -1.47
CA ASP A 515 25.72 -4.90 -1.35
C ASP A 515 26.48 -5.35 -0.08
N LEU A 516 26.02 -6.42 0.56
CA LEU A 516 26.68 -6.96 1.74
C LEU A 516 27.74 -8.01 1.33
N PRO A 517 28.91 -8.05 1.96
CA PRO A 517 29.90 -9.07 1.69
C PRO A 517 29.32 -10.44 2.08
N VAL A 518 29.42 -11.38 1.15
CA VAL A 518 29.12 -12.80 1.40
C VAL A 518 30.43 -13.46 1.82
N GLY A 519 30.46 -13.99 3.03
CA GLY A 519 31.65 -14.57 3.68
C GLY A 519 32.14 -15.87 3.05
#